data_276accd9c603204be58c83a451e4821e
#
_entry.id   276accd9c603204be58c83a451e4821e
#
_cell.length_a   1.000
_cell.length_b   1.000
_cell.length_c   1.000
_cell.angle_alpha   90.00
_cell.angle_beta   90.00
_cell.angle_gamma   90.00
#
_symmetry.space_group_name_H-M   'P 1'
#
loop_
_entity.id
_entity.type
_entity.pdbx_description
1 polymer ?
#
loop_
_entity_poly.entity_id
_entity_poly.type
_entity_poly.pdbx_seq_one_letter_code
_entity_poly.pdbx_strand_id
1 'polypeptide(L)'
;ADNFVRPDESQKVLSKLRKKGSYTVIDMITARLDMKRNIYIASFSNLGIDNVLLEDEYPEKFDRLLCGGIWCIVQLDYEYVEEEKKNGMPVQIRKLTPIQMPHVEIDELKEGRKRFTEDEWLDIMMRSIGMEPDTLSEREKWLLLLRMVPLVENNFNLCELGPRSTGKSHLYKEISPNSILVSGGQTTVANLFYNMGRKTIGLVGMWDVVAFDEVAGIHFKDKDGIQIMKDYMASGSFARGKEEKAASASMVFVGNINQSVDVLLKTSSLFDPFPPEMGTDTAFLDRIHCYIPGWEIPKFRPEHFTNDYGFITDYLAEFLRELRKEQYGDALDEYFRLGRNLNQRDTIAVRKMVGGLVKLMYPDGEYTKEQLEEILKISLEMRRRVKEQLKKLGGMEFYDVNFSYIDLEDMSEHYVSVPEQGGGKLIPEGLCNPGQVYTVSQGKSGMIGVFRLESQMLPGNGKLERTGLGSDRDAKESSNTAFNYLKANGNRISGSISTTQKDYIINYQDLQGIGMTGKLALPTLIALCSIALGRPVQSSTAILGEISISGTLIKADNLADTLQVCLDSGAKKVLLPQTSFVDFATVPPELMSAFQLIPYQSAEDAVFKALGVE
;
A
#
# COMPACT_ATOMS: atom_id res chain seq x y z
N ALA A 1 -31.26 11.75 18.45
CA ALA A 1 -30.27 11.50 19.50
C ALA A 1 -30.88 10.84 20.74
N ASP A 2 -32.09 11.21 21.13
CA ASP A 2 -32.66 10.80 22.43
C ASP A 2 -33.11 9.33 22.52
N ASN A 3 -33.30 8.67 21.40
CA ASN A 3 -33.79 7.28 21.33
C ASN A 3 -32.69 6.26 20.96
N PHE A 4 -31.47 6.74 20.72
CA PHE A 4 -30.34 5.87 20.43
C PHE A 4 -29.90 5.14 21.70
N VAL A 5 -29.83 3.81 21.61
CA VAL A 5 -29.38 2.97 22.74
C VAL A 5 -27.87 2.84 22.72
N ARG A 6 -27.22 3.24 23.81
CA ARG A 6 -25.81 2.94 24.03
C ARG A 6 -25.69 1.61 24.78
N PRO A 7 -24.67 0.80 24.46
CA PRO A 7 -24.50 -0.50 25.13
C PRO A 7 -24.41 -0.41 26.66
N ASP A 8 -23.81 0.66 27.17
CA ASP A 8 -23.68 0.93 28.60
C ASP A 8 -24.98 1.42 29.27
N GLU A 9 -25.95 1.89 28.49
CA GLU A 9 -27.24 2.36 28.94
C GLU A 9 -28.38 1.35 28.80
N SER A 10 -28.11 0.13 28.34
CA SER A 10 -29.09 -0.92 28.09
C SER A 10 -30.06 -1.12 29.26
N GLN A 11 -29.56 -1.31 30.46
CA GLN A 11 -30.39 -1.55 31.66
C GLN A 11 -31.26 -0.34 32.01
N LYS A 12 -30.77 0.85 31.80
CA LYS A 12 -31.53 2.10 32.02
C LYS A 12 -32.70 2.22 31.05
N VAL A 13 -32.48 1.86 29.80
CA VAL A 13 -33.52 1.85 28.76
C VAL A 13 -34.57 0.79 29.04
N LEU A 14 -34.17 -0.43 29.39
CA LEU A 14 -35.09 -1.52 29.78
C LEU A 14 -35.93 -1.14 31.03
N SER A 15 -35.33 -0.49 31.99
CA SER A 15 -36.07 0.02 33.17
C SER A 15 -37.09 1.07 32.78
N LYS A 16 -36.76 1.98 31.87
CA LYS A 16 -37.70 2.98 31.34
C LYS A 16 -38.85 2.33 30.57
N LEU A 17 -38.55 1.33 29.76
CA LEU A 17 -39.55 0.56 28.99
C LEU A 17 -40.55 -0.12 29.96
N ARG A 18 -40.05 -0.79 30.97
CA ARG A 18 -40.87 -1.42 32.02
C ARG A 18 -41.79 -0.42 32.72
N LYS A 19 -41.23 0.75 33.08
CA LYS A 19 -41.97 1.77 33.83
C LYS A 19 -43.04 2.47 32.99
N LYS A 20 -42.73 2.71 31.72
CA LYS A 20 -43.63 3.45 30.81
C LYS A 20 -44.60 2.55 30.04
N GLY A 21 -44.35 1.24 29.97
CA GLY A 21 -45.13 0.29 29.19
C GLY A 21 -44.83 0.32 27.69
N SER A 22 -44.29 1.42 27.17
CA SER A 22 -43.83 1.55 25.78
C SER A 22 -42.65 2.51 25.71
N TYR A 23 -41.74 2.23 24.77
CA TYR A 23 -40.56 3.07 24.53
C TYR A 23 -40.06 2.89 23.08
N THR A 24 -39.58 3.96 22.48
CA THR A 24 -39.00 3.92 21.15
C THR A 24 -37.49 3.88 21.27
N VAL A 25 -36.84 2.94 20.60
CA VAL A 25 -35.39 2.78 20.57
C VAL A 25 -34.86 2.83 19.15
N ILE A 26 -33.63 3.25 19.01
CA ILE A 26 -32.84 3.12 17.78
C ILE A 26 -31.72 2.13 18.08
N ASP A 27 -31.73 1.00 17.40
CA ASP A 27 -30.75 -0.07 17.58
C ASP A 27 -30.54 -0.85 16.26
N MET A 28 -29.47 -1.62 16.20
CA MET A 28 -29.24 -2.57 15.13
C MET A 28 -30.00 -3.86 15.44
N ILE A 29 -30.87 -4.24 14.54
CA ILE A 29 -31.74 -5.41 14.67
C ILE A 29 -31.29 -6.49 13.73
N THR A 30 -31.14 -7.70 14.26
CA THR A 30 -30.92 -8.93 13.49
C THR A 30 -32.11 -9.86 13.72
N ALA A 31 -32.43 -10.67 12.72
CA ALA A 31 -33.49 -11.67 12.83
C ALA A 31 -32.96 -13.07 12.48
N ARG A 32 -33.55 -14.07 13.09
CA ARG A 32 -33.31 -15.49 12.79
C ARG A 32 -34.61 -16.28 12.81
N LEU A 33 -34.65 -17.32 11.99
CA LEU A 33 -35.77 -18.26 12.00
C LEU A 33 -35.55 -19.31 13.09
N ASP A 34 -36.47 -19.39 14.05
CA ASP A 34 -36.54 -20.50 14.96
C ASP A 34 -37.36 -21.64 14.33
N MET A 35 -36.67 -22.62 13.79
CA MET A 35 -37.32 -23.71 13.05
C MET A 35 -38.19 -24.61 13.93
N LYS A 36 -37.92 -24.69 15.22
CA LYS A 36 -38.71 -25.52 16.15
C LYS A 36 -40.08 -24.91 16.43
N ARG A 37 -40.12 -23.59 16.55
CA ARG A 37 -41.36 -22.84 16.80
C ARG A 37 -41.99 -22.25 15.53
N ASN A 38 -41.26 -22.33 14.41
CA ASN A 38 -41.64 -21.76 13.11
C ASN A 38 -41.98 -20.27 13.21
N ILE A 39 -41.13 -19.51 13.89
CA ILE A 39 -41.26 -18.06 14.10
C ILE A 39 -39.94 -17.36 13.87
N TYR A 40 -40.01 -16.09 13.50
CA TYR A 40 -38.83 -15.22 13.47
C TYR A 40 -38.60 -14.58 14.83
N ILE A 41 -37.33 -14.49 15.21
CA ILE A 41 -36.90 -13.90 16.49
C ILE A 41 -35.92 -12.80 16.20
N ALA A 42 -36.14 -11.62 16.79
CA ALA A 42 -35.28 -10.46 16.69
C ALA A 42 -34.32 -10.36 17.87
N SER A 43 -33.11 -9.92 17.57
CA SER A 43 -32.06 -9.57 18.55
C SER A 43 -31.69 -8.10 18.40
N PHE A 44 -31.50 -7.42 19.53
CA PHE A 44 -31.13 -6.01 19.61
C PHE A 44 -29.70 -5.90 20.09
N SER A 45 -28.81 -5.36 19.24
CA SER A 45 -27.36 -5.38 19.52
C SER A 45 -26.96 -4.56 20.73
N ASN A 46 -27.41 -3.30 20.82
CA ASN A 46 -27.02 -2.41 21.91
C ASN A 46 -27.92 -2.56 23.14
N LEU A 47 -29.21 -2.84 22.95
CA LEU A 47 -30.12 -3.09 24.05
C LEU A 47 -29.84 -4.43 24.73
N GLY A 48 -29.18 -5.36 24.02
CA GLY A 48 -28.73 -6.63 24.59
C GLY A 48 -29.84 -7.62 24.90
N ILE A 49 -30.94 -7.56 24.18
CA ILE A 49 -32.05 -8.53 24.30
C ILE A 49 -32.12 -9.40 23.04
N ASP A 50 -32.39 -10.69 23.29
CA ASP A 50 -32.46 -11.70 22.25
C ASP A 50 -33.78 -12.38 22.23
N ASN A 51 -34.52 -12.88 21.67
CA ASN A 51 -35.78 -13.60 21.78
C ASN A 51 -37.04 -12.74 21.75
N VAL A 52 -36.94 -11.63 21.02
CA VAL A 52 -38.14 -10.81 20.76
C VAL A 52 -38.86 -11.35 19.53
N LEU A 53 -40.14 -11.66 19.66
CA LEU A 53 -40.95 -12.15 18.53
C LEU A 53 -41.02 -11.09 17.42
N LEU A 54 -40.72 -11.50 16.20
CA LEU A 54 -40.77 -10.66 15.00
C LEU A 54 -41.85 -11.18 14.06
N GLU A 55 -42.73 -10.32 13.60
CA GLU A 55 -43.77 -10.68 12.61
C GLU A 55 -43.11 -11.01 11.25
N ASP A 56 -43.69 -11.98 10.54
CA ASP A 56 -43.12 -12.52 9.29
C ASP A 56 -42.98 -11.47 8.19
N GLU A 57 -43.82 -10.45 8.19
CA GLU A 57 -43.77 -9.38 7.18
C GLU A 57 -42.44 -8.60 7.17
N TYR A 58 -41.78 -8.46 8.33
CA TYR A 58 -40.53 -7.70 8.41
C TYR A 58 -39.35 -8.40 7.75
N PRO A 59 -39.05 -9.68 8.01
CA PRO A 59 -37.99 -10.39 7.30
C PRO A 59 -38.32 -10.60 5.81
N GLU A 60 -39.57 -10.74 5.44
CA GLU A 60 -40.00 -10.85 4.03
C GLU A 60 -39.77 -9.55 3.28
N LYS A 61 -40.01 -8.42 3.92
CA LYS A 61 -39.82 -7.09 3.35
C LYS A 61 -38.39 -6.57 3.43
N PHE A 62 -37.65 -6.96 4.46
CA PHE A 62 -36.31 -6.51 4.76
C PHE A 62 -35.40 -7.71 5.02
N ASP A 63 -34.98 -8.38 3.97
CA ASP A 63 -34.12 -9.58 4.01
C ASP A 63 -32.76 -9.35 4.70
N ARG A 64 -32.29 -8.10 4.79
CA ARG A 64 -31.11 -7.73 5.59
C ARG A 64 -31.25 -8.01 7.08
N LEU A 65 -32.45 -8.08 7.61
CA LEU A 65 -32.67 -8.53 8.99
C LEU A 65 -32.09 -9.94 9.21
N LEU A 66 -32.15 -10.80 8.18
CA LEU A 66 -31.62 -12.16 8.19
C LEU A 66 -30.12 -12.24 7.82
N CYS A 67 -29.56 -11.17 7.27
CA CYS A 67 -28.21 -11.14 6.69
C CYS A 67 -27.36 -10.01 7.30
N GLY A 68 -27.03 -10.09 8.59
CA GLY A 68 -26.15 -9.15 9.25
C GLY A 68 -26.81 -7.95 9.93
N GLY A 69 -28.12 -7.82 9.81
CA GLY A 69 -28.88 -6.80 10.51
C GLY A 69 -29.00 -5.45 9.83
N ILE A 70 -29.88 -4.62 10.36
CA ILE A 70 -30.16 -3.27 9.86
C ILE A 70 -30.49 -2.33 11.03
N TRP A 71 -30.06 -1.09 10.95
CA TRP A 71 -30.44 -0.06 11.91
C TRP A 71 -31.90 0.34 11.74
N CYS A 72 -32.66 0.26 12.84
CA CYS A 72 -34.09 0.52 12.86
C CYS A 72 -34.49 1.44 14.00
N ILE A 73 -35.58 2.20 13.78
CA ILE A 73 -36.38 2.77 14.85
C ILE A 73 -37.43 1.73 15.20
N VAL A 74 -37.45 1.29 16.46
CA VAL A 74 -38.36 0.26 16.93
C VAL A 74 -39.20 0.79 18.07
N GLN A 75 -40.51 0.71 17.94
CA GLN A 75 -41.45 0.96 19.01
C GLN A 75 -41.67 -0.34 19.78
N LEU A 76 -41.26 -0.35 21.03
CA LEU A 76 -41.36 -1.50 21.93
C LEU A 76 -42.50 -1.31 22.92
N ASP A 77 -43.19 -2.39 23.18
CA ASP A 77 -44.17 -2.51 24.26
C ASP A 77 -43.68 -3.49 25.30
N TYR A 78 -43.97 -3.20 26.56
CA TYR A 78 -43.67 -4.07 27.68
C TYR A 78 -44.96 -4.58 28.28
N GLU A 79 -45.13 -5.91 28.30
CA GLU A 79 -46.26 -6.59 28.92
C GLU A 79 -45.73 -7.79 29.69
N TYR A 80 -45.81 -7.72 31.04
CA TYR A 80 -45.39 -8.82 31.91
C TYR A 80 -46.47 -9.91 31.88
N VAL A 81 -46.09 -11.13 31.52
CA VAL A 81 -46.96 -12.32 31.51
C VAL A 81 -46.46 -13.29 32.55
N GLU A 82 -47.31 -13.69 33.50
CA GLU A 82 -46.97 -14.69 34.50
C GLU A 82 -46.56 -16.03 33.88
N GLU A 83 -45.72 -16.82 34.58
CA GLU A 83 -44.99 -18.00 34.10
C GLU A 83 -45.80 -19.11 33.41
N GLU A 84 -47.10 -19.13 33.48
CA GLU A 84 -47.92 -20.19 32.92
C GLU A 84 -48.09 -20.13 31.39
N LYS A 85 -47.73 -19.03 30.74
CA LYS A 85 -47.69 -18.92 29.28
C LYS A 85 -46.22 -18.83 28.81
N LYS A 86 -45.54 -19.93 28.82
CA LYS A 86 -44.10 -20.12 28.58
C LYS A 86 -43.54 -19.66 27.24
N ASN A 87 -44.20 -18.88 26.39
CA ASN A 87 -43.69 -18.40 25.14
C ASN A 87 -43.48 -16.88 25.07
N GLY A 88 -43.61 -16.17 26.18
CA GLY A 88 -43.68 -14.73 26.19
C GLY A 88 -42.47 -14.04 26.74
N MET A 89 -41.63 -13.49 25.88
CA MET A 89 -40.81 -12.35 26.26
C MET A 89 -41.71 -11.18 26.65
N PRO A 90 -41.41 -10.46 27.73
CA PRO A 90 -42.22 -9.30 28.13
C PRO A 90 -42.11 -8.12 27.18
N VAL A 91 -41.19 -8.16 26.25
CA VAL A 91 -40.96 -7.11 25.23
C VAL A 91 -41.50 -7.54 23.90
N GLN A 92 -42.31 -6.68 23.28
CA GLN A 92 -42.91 -6.89 21.97
C GLN A 92 -42.59 -5.73 21.05
N ILE A 93 -42.45 -6.03 19.76
CA ILE A 93 -42.26 -5.01 18.72
C ILE A 93 -43.63 -4.58 18.23
N ARG A 94 -43.97 -3.32 18.48
CA ARG A 94 -45.21 -2.72 17.94
C ARG A 94 -45.02 -2.31 16.47
N LYS A 95 -43.86 -1.64 16.18
CA LYS A 95 -43.52 -1.18 14.84
C LYS A 95 -42.01 -1.14 14.67
N LEU A 96 -41.52 -1.60 13.54
CA LEU A 96 -40.14 -1.56 13.14
C LEU A 96 -40.01 -0.79 11.83
N THR A 97 -39.19 0.27 11.84
CA THR A 97 -38.96 1.10 10.67
C THR A 97 -37.47 1.20 10.41
N PRO A 98 -36.96 0.65 9.29
CA PRO A 98 -35.56 0.82 8.93
C PRO A 98 -35.20 2.29 8.75
N ILE A 99 -34.06 2.69 9.29
CA ILE A 99 -33.48 4.01 9.08
C ILE A 99 -32.30 3.97 8.13
N GLN A 100 -31.81 2.77 7.80
CA GLN A 100 -30.93 2.54 6.67
C GLN A 100 -31.74 2.16 5.43
N MET A 101 -31.13 2.37 4.27
CA MET A 101 -31.72 1.87 3.03
C MET A 101 -31.72 0.33 3.07
N PRO A 102 -32.88 -0.32 3.04
CA PRO A 102 -32.96 -1.78 3.16
C PRO A 102 -32.49 -2.50 1.89
N HIS A 103 -32.48 -1.81 0.77
CA HIS A 103 -32.13 -2.33 -0.55
C HIS A 103 -31.60 -1.20 -1.44
N VAL A 104 -30.60 -1.51 -2.24
CA VAL A 104 -30.06 -0.65 -3.28
C VAL A 104 -30.11 -1.39 -4.62
N GLU A 105 -30.68 -0.75 -5.63
CA GLU A 105 -30.65 -1.24 -7.00
C GLU A 105 -29.27 -0.99 -7.60
N ILE A 106 -28.39 -2.00 -7.55
CA ILE A 106 -27.03 -1.90 -8.06
C ILE A 106 -26.99 -1.61 -9.57
N ASP A 107 -27.98 -2.07 -10.31
CA ASP A 107 -28.10 -1.82 -11.75
C ASP A 107 -28.31 -0.34 -12.07
N GLU A 108 -29.03 0.38 -11.22
CA GLU A 108 -29.19 1.84 -11.30
C GLU A 108 -27.84 2.56 -11.15
N LEU A 109 -27.04 2.11 -10.20
CA LEU A 109 -25.67 2.64 -10.02
C LEU A 109 -24.82 2.39 -11.26
N LYS A 110 -24.86 1.19 -11.81
CA LYS A 110 -24.09 0.81 -13.02
C LYS A 110 -24.50 1.65 -14.22
N GLU A 111 -25.78 1.85 -14.44
CA GLU A 111 -26.28 2.74 -15.50
C GLU A 111 -25.93 4.21 -15.22
N GLY A 112 -26.02 4.64 -13.98
CA GLY A 112 -25.64 5.99 -13.56
C GLY A 112 -24.16 6.28 -13.80
N ARG A 113 -23.30 5.29 -13.58
CA ARG A 113 -21.84 5.41 -13.81
C ARG A 113 -21.51 5.87 -15.24
N LYS A 114 -22.24 5.39 -16.22
CA LYS A 114 -22.03 5.69 -17.64
C LYS A 114 -22.21 7.16 -17.99
N ARG A 115 -22.87 7.93 -17.13
CA ARG A 115 -23.08 9.39 -17.30
C ARG A 115 -21.90 10.24 -16.82
N PHE A 116 -20.90 9.62 -16.22
CA PHE A 116 -19.73 10.30 -15.67
C PHE A 116 -18.48 9.91 -16.46
N THR A 117 -17.59 10.87 -16.65
CA THR A 117 -16.20 10.57 -17.03
C THR A 117 -15.48 9.95 -15.84
N GLU A 118 -14.28 9.40 -16.09
CA GLU A 118 -13.44 8.85 -15.02
C GLU A 118 -13.14 9.90 -13.94
N ASP A 119 -12.71 11.09 -14.36
CA ASP A 119 -12.37 12.19 -13.45
C ASP A 119 -13.58 12.66 -12.65
N GLU A 120 -14.73 12.81 -13.31
CA GLU A 120 -15.98 13.19 -12.64
C GLU A 120 -16.41 12.14 -11.60
N TRP A 121 -16.26 10.85 -11.93
CA TRP A 121 -16.59 9.78 -11.00
C TRP A 121 -15.65 9.74 -9.80
N LEU A 122 -14.34 9.88 -10.03
CA LEU A 122 -13.37 9.96 -8.95
C LEU A 122 -13.66 11.16 -8.03
N ASP A 123 -14.01 12.30 -8.60
CA ASP A 123 -14.35 13.50 -7.84
C ASP A 123 -15.63 13.32 -7.01
N ILE A 124 -16.66 12.68 -7.55
CA ILE A 124 -17.88 12.41 -6.76
C ILE A 124 -17.61 11.41 -5.66
N MET A 125 -16.74 10.44 -5.87
CA MET A 125 -16.30 9.53 -4.81
C MET A 125 -15.57 10.29 -3.69
N MET A 126 -14.72 11.24 -4.03
CA MET A 126 -14.04 12.09 -3.03
C MET A 126 -15.04 12.94 -2.25
N ARG A 127 -15.98 13.59 -2.92
CA ARG A 127 -17.05 14.37 -2.25
C ARG A 127 -17.91 13.49 -1.35
N SER A 128 -18.18 12.26 -1.75
CA SER A 128 -18.98 11.31 -0.96
C SER A 128 -18.33 10.93 0.36
N ILE A 129 -17.00 10.99 0.45
CA ILE A 129 -16.28 10.79 1.71
C ILE A 129 -15.94 12.12 2.43
N GLY A 130 -16.49 13.22 1.95
CA GLY A 130 -16.37 14.55 2.57
C GLY A 130 -15.20 15.39 2.10
N MET A 131 -14.47 14.99 1.06
CA MET A 131 -13.26 15.66 0.60
C MET A 131 -13.54 16.55 -0.62
N GLU A 132 -12.88 17.71 -0.66
CA GLU A 132 -12.93 18.61 -1.81
C GLU A 132 -11.87 18.20 -2.86
N PRO A 133 -12.29 17.66 -4.03
CA PRO A 133 -11.34 17.13 -5.00
C PRO A 133 -10.40 18.19 -5.60
N ASP A 134 -10.81 19.44 -5.67
CA ASP A 134 -10.00 20.53 -6.23
C ASP A 134 -8.74 20.82 -5.38
N THR A 135 -8.72 20.42 -4.12
CA THR A 135 -7.60 20.58 -3.20
C THR A 135 -6.65 19.39 -3.17
N LEU A 136 -6.96 18.35 -3.92
CA LEU A 136 -6.21 17.09 -3.93
C LEU A 136 -5.55 16.86 -5.28
N SER A 137 -4.33 16.35 -5.27
CA SER A 137 -3.69 15.82 -6.47
C SER A 137 -4.38 14.52 -6.91
N GLU A 138 -4.20 14.10 -8.15
CA GLU A 138 -4.73 12.84 -8.64
C GLU A 138 -4.19 11.66 -7.82
N ARG A 139 -2.89 11.67 -7.50
CA ARG A 139 -2.26 10.68 -6.62
C ARG A 139 -2.94 10.59 -5.25
N GLU A 140 -3.20 11.71 -4.62
CA GLU A 140 -3.87 11.78 -3.33
C GLU A 140 -5.30 11.23 -3.39
N LYS A 141 -6.03 11.52 -4.47
CA LYS A 141 -7.37 10.96 -4.69
C LYS A 141 -7.35 9.43 -4.78
N TRP A 142 -6.40 8.87 -5.51
CA TRP A 142 -6.25 7.41 -5.61
C TRP A 142 -5.86 6.76 -4.28
N LEU A 143 -4.99 7.40 -3.50
CA LEU A 143 -4.66 6.91 -2.16
C LEU A 143 -5.87 6.92 -1.23
N LEU A 144 -6.69 7.95 -1.29
CA LEU A 144 -7.94 8.02 -0.53
C LEU A 144 -8.97 6.98 -1.01
N LEU A 145 -9.01 6.71 -2.31
CA LEU A 145 -9.86 5.67 -2.88
C LEU A 145 -9.45 4.28 -2.38
N LEU A 146 -8.17 4.02 -2.24
CA LEU A 146 -7.65 2.76 -1.67
C LEU A 146 -8.15 2.49 -0.25
N ARG A 147 -8.39 3.52 0.54
CA ARG A 147 -9.01 3.38 1.87
C ARG A 147 -10.39 2.73 1.82
N MET A 148 -11.08 2.83 0.69
CA MET A 148 -12.42 2.30 0.50
C MET A 148 -12.43 0.84 0.02
N VAL A 149 -11.30 0.30 -0.45
CA VAL A 149 -11.21 -1.08 -0.94
C VAL A 149 -11.66 -2.11 0.11
N PRO A 150 -11.33 -1.99 1.40
CA PRO A 150 -11.85 -2.92 2.41
C PRO A 150 -13.37 -2.99 2.49
N LEU A 151 -14.06 -1.92 2.09
CA LEU A 151 -15.53 -1.86 2.10
C LEU A 151 -16.17 -2.63 0.95
N VAL A 152 -15.43 -2.93 -0.11
CA VAL A 152 -15.91 -3.62 -1.31
C VAL A 152 -15.27 -4.98 -1.55
N GLU A 153 -14.24 -5.35 -0.80
CA GLU A 153 -13.56 -6.64 -0.89
C GLU A 153 -13.65 -7.42 0.42
N ASN A 154 -13.94 -8.72 0.32
CA ASN A 154 -13.93 -9.61 1.47
C ASN A 154 -12.50 -9.97 1.89
N ASN A 155 -12.26 -10.04 3.19
CA ASN A 155 -10.98 -10.50 3.74
C ASN A 155 -9.78 -9.76 3.15
N PHE A 156 -9.90 -8.45 3.01
CA PHE A 156 -8.84 -7.59 2.52
C PHE A 156 -8.11 -6.92 3.68
N ASN A 157 -6.81 -7.13 3.76
CA ASN A 157 -5.98 -6.63 4.85
C ASN A 157 -5.22 -5.39 4.40
N LEU A 158 -5.56 -4.25 4.98
CA LEU A 158 -4.97 -2.96 4.64
C LEU A 158 -4.24 -2.35 5.83
N CYS A 159 -3.09 -1.76 5.57
CA CYS A 159 -2.33 -0.98 6.54
C CYS A 159 -2.12 0.43 6.02
N GLU A 160 -2.37 1.42 6.86
CA GLU A 160 -2.04 2.82 6.57
C GLU A 160 -1.37 3.45 7.78
N LEU A 161 -0.11 3.77 7.64
CA LEU A 161 0.66 4.47 8.66
C LEU A 161 1.13 5.81 8.10
N GLY A 162 1.06 6.83 8.92
CA GLY A 162 1.40 8.18 8.49
C GLY A 162 1.27 9.21 9.59
N PRO A 163 1.47 10.49 9.30
CA PRO A 163 1.36 11.55 10.28
C PRO A 163 -0.08 11.70 10.80
N ARG A 164 -0.23 12.38 11.91
CA ARG A 164 -1.54 12.70 12.48
C ARG A 164 -2.31 13.66 11.58
N SER A 165 -3.64 13.69 11.75
CA SER A 165 -4.55 14.63 11.08
C SER A 165 -4.69 14.43 9.56
N THR A 166 -4.54 13.20 9.09
CA THR A 166 -4.78 12.82 7.70
C THR A 166 -6.08 12.02 7.50
N GLY A 167 -6.93 11.97 8.53
CA GLY A 167 -8.26 11.35 8.46
C GLY A 167 -8.28 9.83 8.29
N LYS A 168 -7.21 9.12 8.68
CA LYS A 168 -7.10 7.67 8.53
C LYS A 168 -8.27 6.88 9.12
N SER A 169 -8.72 7.27 10.30
CA SER A 169 -9.78 6.57 11.03
C SER A 169 -11.19 7.07 10.67
N HIS A 170 -11.29 8.25 10.08
CA HIS A 170 -12.57 8.94 9.84
C HIS A 170 -13.52 8.13 8.94
N LEU A 171 -13.00 7.56 7.86
CA LEU A 171 -13.78 6.75 6.92
C LEU A 171 -14.47 5.57 7.63
N TYR A 172 -13.73 4.88 8.48
CA TYR A 172 -14.23 3.67 9.16
C TYR A 172 -15.12 3.97 10.36
N LYS A 173 -14.97 5.16 10.93
CA LYS A 173 -15.75 5.59 12.09
C LYS A 173 -17.04 6.31 11.71
N GLU A 174 -16.97 7.23 10.76
CA GLU A 174 -18.03 8.20 10.49
C GLU A 174 -18.75 7.99 9.15
N ILE A 175 -18.08 7.41 8.15
CA ILE A 175 -18.63 7.33 6.79
C ILE A 175 -19.39 6.02 6.58
N SER A 176 -18.87 4.90 7.05
CA SER A 176 -19.50 3.60 6.82
C SER A 176 -20.14 3.05 8.10
N PRO A 177 -21.47 2.81 8.11
CA PRO A 177 -22.12 2.10 9.20
C PRO A 177 -21.80 0.59 9.21
N ASN A 178 -21.15 0.07 8.17
CA ASN A 178 -20.78 -1.33 8.05
C ASN A 178 -19.35 -1.62 8.54
N SER A 179 -18.66 -0.62 9.07
CA SER A 179 -17.34 -0.75 9.66
C SER A 179 -17.34 -0.41 11.15
N ILE A 180 -16.46 -1.04 11.89
CA ILE A 180 -16.25 -0.75 13.32
C ILE A 180 -14.80 -0.37 13.54
N LEU A 181 -14.59 0.67 14.36
CA LEU A 181 -13.27 1.10 14.79
C LEU A 181 -13.00 0.53 16.19
N VAL A 182 -11.92 -0.24 16.30
CA VAL A 182 -11.47 -0.86 17.55
C VAL A 182 -10.25 -0.10 18.03
N SER A 183 -10.30 0.43 19.26
CA SER A 183 -9.11 1.01 19.87
C SER A 183 -8.14 -0.11 20.29
N GLY A 184 -6.84 0.07 20.00
CA GLY A 184 -5.83 -1.00 20.11
C GLY A 184 -5.63 -1.60 21.52
N GLY A 185 -6.07 -0.92 22.57
CA GLY A 185 -5.65 -1.26 23.93
C GLY A 185 -6.27 -2.49 24.59
N GLN A 186 -7.38 -3.05 24.11
CA GLN A 186 -8.07 -4.15 24.81
C GLN A 186 -8.92 -5.04 23.91
N THR A 187 -8.33 -5.58 22.87
CA THR A 187 -9.02 -6.53 22.02
C THR A 187 -8.78 -7.95 22.51
N THR A 188 -9.86 -8.72 22.72
CA THR A 188 -9.78 -10.14 23.07
C THR A 188 -10.11 -11.00 21.86
N VAL A 189 -9.57 -12.21 21.81
CA VAL A 189 -9.90 -13.20 20.76
C VAL A 189 -11.40 -13.53 20.78
N ALA A 190 -12.01 -13.59 21.95
CA ALA A 190 -13.43 -13.86 22.09
C ALA A 190 -14.30 -12.73 21.48
N ASN A 191 -13.90 -11.49 21.67
CA ASN A 191 -14.63 -10.35 21.12
C ASN A 191 -14.43 -10.21 19.62
N LEU A 192 -13.21 -10.43 19.15
CA LEU A 192 -12.86 -10.25 17.74
C LEU A 192 -13.35 -11.41 16.85
N PHE A 193 -13.16 -12.64 17.29
CA PHE A 193 -13.39 -13.84 16.47
C PHE A 193 -14.59 -14.65 16.92
N TYR A 194 -14.54 -15.27 18.09
CA TYR A 194 -15.60 -16.14 18.59
C TYR A 194 -15.58 -16.28 20.10
N ASN A 195 -16.73 -16.06 20.72
CA ASN A 195 -16.92 -16.24 22.15
C ASN A 195 -17.40 -17.67 22.43
N MET A 196 -16.54 -18.51 22.98
CA MET A 196 -16.86 -19.91 23.28
C MET A 196 -17.93 -20.04 24.38
N GLY A 197 -17.95 -19.15 25.34
CA GLY A 197 -18.92 -19.17 26.43
C GLY A 197 -20.34 -18.88 25.99
N ARG A 198 -20.48 -17.89 25.09
CA ARG A 198 -21.78 -17.47 24.54
C ARG A 198 -22.12 -18.14 23.21
N LYS A 199 -21.18 -18.87 22.62
CA LYS A 199 -21.30 -19.51 21.29
C LYS A 199 -21.72 -18.52 20.20
N THR A 200 -21.17 -17.30 20.23
CA THR A 200 -21.44 -16.23 19.28
C THR A 200 -20.19 -15.85 18.51
N ILE A 201 -20.37 -15.56 17.22
CA ILE A 201 -19.29 -15.02 16.39
C ILE A 201 -18.95 -13.58 16.84
N GLY A 202 -17.67 -13.22 16.74
CA GLY A 202 -17.18 -11.90 17.12
C GLY A 202 -17.36 -10.87 16.02
N LEU A 203 -16.61 -9.77 16.15
CA LEU A 203 -16.70 -8.61 15.26
C LEU A 203 -16.49 -8.96 13.78
N VAL A 204 -15.59 -9.92 13.48
CA VAL A 204 -15.31 -10.32 12.09
C VAL A 204 -16.50 -10.94 11.37
N GLY A 205 -17.48 -11.48 12.10
CA GLY A 205 -18.71 -12.01 11.53
C GLY A 205 -19.87 -11.03 11.52
N MET A 206 -19.73 -9.91 12.22
CA MET A 206 -20.79 -8.91 12.38
C MET A 206 -20.62 -7.70 11.47
N TRP A 207 -19.39 -7.37 11.12
CA TRP A 207 -19.03 -6.17 10.37
C TRP A 207 -18.36 -6.51 9.05
N ASP A 208 -18.48 -5.61 8.08
CA ASP A 208 -17.78 -5.73 6.80
C ASP A 208 -16.30 -5.35 6.93
N VAL A 209 -15.99 -4.41 7.81
CA VAL A 209 -14.63 -3.97 8.11
C VAL A 209 -14.43 -3.84 9.61
N VAL A 210 -13.34 -4.42 10.09
CA VAL A 210 -12.81 -4.20 11.45
C VAL A 210 -11.53 -3.40 11.34
N ALA A 211 -11.56 -2.16 11.76
CA ALA A 211 -10.42 -1.25 11.71
C ALA A 211 -9.80 -1.09 13.11
N PHE A 212 -8.50 -1.34 13.21
CA PHE A 212 -7.72 -1.11 14.42
C PHE A 212 -7.14 0.28 14.36
N ASP A 213 -7.58 1.14 15.28
CA ASP A 213 -6.99 2.46 15.46
C ASP A 213 -5.80 2.37 16.43
N GLU A 214 -4.77 3.15 16.16
CA GLU A 214 -3.55 3.16 16.97
C GLU A 214 -2.91 1.76 17.10
N VAL A 215 -2.39 1.23 16.00
CA VAL A 215 -1.76 -0.11 15.95
C VAL A 215 -0.73 -0.36 17.05
N ALA A 216 -0.06 0.69 17.54
CA ALA A 216 0.91 0.59 18.63
C ALA A 216 0.31 0.04 19.93
N GLY A 217 -0.99 0.20 20.11
CA GLY A 217 -1.71 -0.28 21.28
C GLY A 217 -2.31 -1.67 21.16
N ILE A 218 -2.17 -2.36 20.03
CA ILE A 218 -2.74 -3.70 19.85
C ILE A 218 -2.05 -4.68 20.77
N HIS A 219 -2.83 -5.30 21.66
CA HIS A 219 -2.33 -6.29 22.59
C HIS A 219 -3.38 -7.37 22.82
N PHE A 220 -2.99 -8.64 22.62
CA PHE A 220 -3.81 -9.78 22.95
C PHE A 220 -3.38 -10.38 24.29
N LYS A 221 -4.33 -10.57 25.19
CA LYS A 221 -4.10 -11.28 26.45
C LYS A 221 -3.88 -12.78 26.22
N ASP A 222 -4.55 -13.33 25.22
CA ASP A 222 -4.41 -14.73 24.83
C ASP A 222 -3.12 -14.94 24.04
N LYS A 223 -2.32 -15.91 24.43
CA LYS A 223 -1.04 -16.24 23.74
C LYS A 223 -1.24 -16.60 22.26
N ASP A 224 -2.38 -17.14 21.91
CA ASP A 224 -2.69 -17.59 20.55
C ASP A 224 -3.37 -16.51 19.70
N GLY A 225 -3.59 -15.32 20.24
CA GLY A 225 -4.33 -14.26 19.56
C GLY A 225 -3.75 -13.84 18.22
N ILE A 226 -2.43 -13.67 18.16
CA ILE A 226 -1.73 -13.30 16.92
C ILE A 226 -1.80 -14.46 15.90
N GLN A 227 -1.70 -15.71 16.36
CA GLN A 227 -1.78 -16.86 15.46
C GLN A 227 -3.18 -16.99 14.84
N ILE A 228 -4.23 -16.85 15.63
CA ILE A 228 -5.61 -16.88 15.15
C ILE A 228 -5.85 -15.74 14.15
N MET A 229 -5.30 -14.55 14.43
CA MET A 229 -5.36 -13.41 13.51
C MET A 229 -4.65 -13.72 12.18
N LYS A 230 -3.45 -14.31 12.23
CA LYS A 230 -2.71 -14.72 11.03
C LYS A 230 -3.51 -15.72 10.19
N ASP A 231 -4.12 -16.70 10.82
CA ASP A 231 -4.93 -17.72 10.14
C ASP A 231 -6.13 -17.07 9.44
N TYR A 232 -6.83 -16.21 10.15
CA TYR A 232 -7.96 -15.44 9.58
C TYR A 232 -7.54 -14.53 8.43
N MET A 233 -6.45 -13.81 8.58
CA MET A 233 -5.94 -12.91 7.52
C MET A 233 -5.51 -13.68 6.26
N ALA A 234 -5.10 -14.94 6.41
CA ALA A 234 -4.66 -15.76 5.29
C ALA A 234 -5.84 -16.36 4.51
N SER A 235 -6.86 -16.85 5.20
CA SER A 235 -7.90 -17.70 4.61
C SER A 235 -9.34 -17.20 4.80
N GLY A 236 -9.57 -16.23 5.69
CA GLY A 236 -10.92 -15.83 6.11
C GLY A 236 -11.55 -16.84 7.07
N SER A 237 -10.81 -17.87 7.50
CA SER A 237 -11.25 -18.84 8.48
C SER A 237 -10.32 -18.89 9.69
N PHE A 238 -10.83 -19.34 10.80
CA PHE A 238 -10.09 -19.47 12.05
C PHE A 238 -10.64 -20.63 12.88
N ALA A 239 -9.76 -21.26 13.63
CA ALA A 239 -10.13 -22.31 14.57
C ALA A 239 -10.24 -21.74 15.98
N ARG A 240 -11.33 -22.06 16.65
CA ARG A 240 -11.54 -21.74 18.06
C ARG A 240 -12.09 -22.98 18.79
N GLY A 241 -11.26 -23.59 19.62
CA GLY A 241 -11.58 -24.89 20.20
C GLY A 241 -11.56 -26.00 19.14
N LYS A 242 -12.65 -26.73 19.03
CA LYS A 242 -12.80 -27.84 18.04
C LYS A 242 -13.52 -27.40 16.75
N GLU A 243 -13.99 -26.16 16.68
CA GLU A 243 -14.78 -25.67 15.56
C GLU A 243 -13.95 -24.73 14.69
N GLU A 244 -14.07 -24.91 13.38
CA GLU A 244 -13.58 -23.98 12.37
C GLU A 244 -14.74 -23.08 11.94
N LYS A 245 -14.48 -21.78 11.90
CA LYS A 245 -15.44 -20.75 11.51
C LYS A 245 -14.86 -19.92 10.39
N ALA A 246 -15.73 -19.39 9.54
CA ALA A 246 -15.37 -18.48 8.47
C ALA A 246 -16.10 -17.14 8.62
N ALA A 247 -15.47 -16.08 8.19
CA ALA A 247 -16.05 -14.74 8.15
C ALA A 247 -15.47 -13.94 6.98
N SER A 248 -16.10 -12.82 6.64
CA SER A 248 -15.75 -12.04 5.44
C SER A 248 -15.20 -10.64 5.75
N ALA A 249 -15.15 -10.24 7.02
CA ALA A 249 -14.68 -8.91 7.40
C ALA A 249 -13.24 -8.67 6.93
N SER A 250 -13.02 -7.50 6.34
CA SER A 250 -11.69 -7.00 6.03
C SER A 250 -11.06 -6.39 7.28
N MET A 251 -9.75 -6.54 7.43
CA MET A 251 -9.00 -5.96 8.54
C MET A 251 -8.19 -4.76 8.08
N VAL A 252 -8.33 -3.67 8.81
CA VAL A 252 -7.62 -2.42 8.56
C VAL A 252 -6.79 -2.04 9.76
N PHE A 253 -5.53 -1.71 9.53
CA PHE A 253 -4.59 -1.30 10.56
C PHE A 253 -4.16 0.14 10.30
N VAL A 254 -4.52 1.05 11.17
CA VAL A 254 -4.13 2.45 11.06
C VAL A 254 -3.32 2.89 12.28
N GLY A 255 -2.36 3.75 12.05
CA GLY A 255 -1.51 4.25 13.11
C GLY A 255 -0.68 5.45 12.69
N ASN A 256 0.05 6.00 13.64
CA ASN A 256 0.87 7.18 13.45
C ASN A 256 2.35 6.82 13.41
N ILE A 257 3.07 7.45 12.50
CA ILE A 257 4.53 7.48 12.52
C ILE A 257 4.98 8.76 13.21
N ASN A 258 5.97 8.63 14.10
CA ASN A 258 6.49 9.74 14.90
C ASN A 258 7.83 10.26 14.37
N GLN A 259 8.36 9.63 13.35
CA GLN A 259 9.63 9.97 12.69
C GLN A 259 9.39 10.18 11.21
N SER A 260 10.33 10.84 10.53
CA SER A 260 10.27 10.93 9.08
C SER A 260 10.45 9.53 8.44
N VAL A 261 9.89 9.35 7.27
CA VAL A 261 10.00 8.09 6.51
C VAL A 261 11.48 7.75 6.23
N ASP A 262 12.29 8.74 5.89
CA ASP A 262 13.71 8.54 5.64
C ASP A 262 14.44 7.99 6.88
N VAL A 263 14.10 8.48 8.06
CA VAL A 263 14.68 7.97 9.32
C VAL A 263 14.19 6.55 9.59
N LEU A 264 12.91 6.26 9.42
CA LEU A 264 12.36 4.91 9.60
C LEU A 264 13.01 3.89 8.67
N LEU A 265 13.20 4.24 7.40
CA LEU A 265 13.84 3.38 6.42
C LEU A 265 15.31 3.09 6.75
N LYS A 266 16.02 4.03 7.38
CA LYS A 266 17.42 3.88 7.78
C LYS A 266 17.57 3.09 9.07
N THR A 267 16.71 3.29 10.04
CA THR A 267 16.89 2.79 11.42
C THR A 267 15.99 1.62 11.79
N SER A 268 14.88 1.42 11.09
CA SER A 268 13.89 0.41 11.40
C SER A 268 13.15 -0.03 10.14
N SER A 269 11.84 -0.16 10.18
CA SER A 269 10.98 -0.47 9.06
C SER A 269 9.74 0.41 9.04
N LEU A 270 9.00 0.40 7.94
CA LEU A 270 7.70 1.08 7.84
C LEU A 270 6.61 0.44 8.72
N PHE A 271 6.88 -0.72 9.32
CA PHE A 271 6.02 -1.38 10.31
C PHE A 271 6.41 -1.09 11.76
N ASP A 272 7.38 -0.20 11.97
CA ASP A 272 7.86 0.19 13.31
C ASP A 272 6.73 0.58 14.30
N PRO A 273 5.66 1.28 13.89
CA PRO A 273 4.56 1.61 14.79
C PRO A 273 3.79 0.42 15.38
N PHE A 274 3.86 -0.77 14.77
CA PHE A 274 3.27 -1.97 15.35
C PHE A 274 4.00 -2.41 16.63
N PRO A 275 3.29 -3.09 17.56
CA PRO A 275 3.98 -3.73 18.68
C PRO A 275 5.08 -4.66 18.20
N PRO A 276 6.19 -4.83 18.93
CA PRO A 276 7.32 -5.65 18.48
C PRO A 276 6.94 -7.09 18.10
N GLU A 277 5.96 -7.67 18.78
CA GLU A 277 5.47 -9.03 18.52
C GLU A 277 4.82 -9.19 17.14
N MET A 278 4.28 -8.10 16.58
CA MET A 278 3.63 -8.06 15.27
C MET A 278 4.55 -7.43 14.22
N GLY A 279 5.21 -6.34 14.57
CA GLY A 279 6.06 -5.56 13.66
C GLY A 279 7.34 -6.26 13.21
N THR A 280 7.73 -7.34 13.87
CA THR A 280 8.85 -8.20 13.49
C THR A 280 8.41 -9.60 13.03
N ASP A 281 7.13 -9.92 13.11
CA ASP A 281 6.57 -11.18 12.63
C ASP A 281 6.31 -11.10 11.12
N THR A 282 7.26 -11.58 10.33
CA THR A 282 7.17 -11.56 8.87
C THR A 282 5.96 -12.34 8.34
N ALA A 283 5.54 -13.39 9.05
CA ALA A 283 4.37 -14.17 8.67
C ALA A 283 3.07 -13.36 8.83
N PHE A 284 2.97 -12.56 9.88
CA PHE A 284 1.86 -11.62 10.07
C PHE A 284 1.87 -10.54 8.99
N LEU A 285 3.01 -9.87 8.81
CA LEU A 285 3.16 -8.74 7.89
C LEU A 285 2.94 -9.14 6.42
N ASP A 286 3.35 -10.37 6.04
CA ASP A 286 3.15 -10.87 4.68
C ASP A 286 1.67 -11.09 4.31
N ARG A 287 0.80 -11.11 5.29
CA ARG A 287 -0.65 -11.20 5.10
C ARG A 287 -1.33 -9.85 4.88
N ILE A 288 -0.61 -8.76 5.04
CA ILE A 288 -1.08 -7.41 4.71
C ILE A 288 -1.01 -7.23 3.20
N HIS A 289 -2.17 -7.06 2.57
CA HIS A 289 -2.26 -6.96 1.12
C HIS A 289 -1.83 -5.60 0.57
N CYS A 290 -2.11 -4.54 1.31
CA CYS A 290 -1.92 -3.16 0.87
C CYS A 290 -1.30 -2.33 1.98
N TYR A 291 -0.27 -1.56 1.64
CA TYR A 291 0.27 -0.53 2.52
C TYR A 291 0.12 0.83 1.87
N ILE A 292 -0.80 1.64 2.39
CA ILE A 292 -0.99 3.02 1.92
C ILE A 292 0.06 3.92 2.58
N PRO A 293 0.82 4.69 1.79
CA PRO A 293 1.79 5.66 2.32
C PRO A 293 1.05 6.88 2.90
N GLY A 294 0.65 6.81 4.15
CA GLY A 294 -0.13 7.86 4.81
C GLY A 294 0.59 9.20 4.88
N TRP A 295 1.91 9.21 4.75
CA TRP A 295 2.72 10.44 4.69
C TRP A 295 2.56 11.22 3.39
N GLU A 296 2.03 10.63 2.32
CA GLU A 296 1.71 11.33 1.07
C GLU A 296 0.35 12.01 1.11
N ILE A 297 -0.50 11.68 2.07
CA ILE A 297 -1.81 12.31 2.24
C ILE A 297 -1.63 13.60 3.04
N PRO A 298 -2.21 14.74 2.58
CA PRO A 298 -2.03 16.00 3.26
C PRO A 298 -2.68 15.99 4.64
N LYS A 299 -2.14 16.77 5.56
CA LYS A 299 -2.83 17.10 6.81
C LYS A 299 -4.08 17.89 6.47
N PHE A 300 -5.23 17.41 6.88
CA PHE A 300 -6.49 18.04 6.51
C PHE A 300 -6.68 19.38 7.20
N ARG A 301 -7.06 20.35 6.42
CA ARG A 301 -7.42 21.72 6.80
C ARG A 301 -8.87 21.96 6.39
N PRO A 302 -9.51 23.05 6.86
CA PRO A 302 -10.90 23.35 6.48
C PRO A 302 -11.15 23.38 4.97
N GLU A 303 -10.19 23.83 4.17
CA GLU A 303 -10.30 23.89 2.70
C GLU A 303 -10.36 22.50 2.02
N HIS A 304 -9.92 21.43 2.71
CA HIS A 304 -9.99 20.07 2.19
C HIS A 304 -11.38 19.44 2.31
N PHE A 305 -12.28 20.03 3.08
CA PHE A 305 -13.64 19.51 3.26
C PHE A 305 -14.58 20.13 2.24
N THR A 306 -15.38 19.26 1.60
CA THR A 306 -16.31 19.69 0.58
C THR A 306 -17.58 20.31 1.16
N ASN A 307 -18.12 21.32 0.46
CA ASN A 307 -19.48 21.81 0.66
C ASN A 307 -20.40 21.43 -0.50
N ASP A 308 -19.89 20.67 -1.46
CA ASP A 308 -20.61 20.23 -2.65
C ASP A 308 -21.23 18.85 -2.48
N TYR A 309 -22.07 18.46 -3.43
CA TYR A 309 -22.80 17.23 -3.37
C TYR A 309 -21.93 16.01 -3.73
N GLY A 310 -22.11 14.95 -2.95
CA GLY A 310 -21.67 13.59 -3.22
C GLY A 310 -22.82 12.63 -3.02
N PHE A 311 -22.56 11.35 -3.01
CA PHE A 311 -23.56 10.37 -2.59
C PHE A 311 -23.85 10.53 -1.10
N ILE A 312 -25.12 10.43 -0.72
CA ILE A 312 -25.44 10.39 0.71
C ILE A 312 -24.84 9.13 1.33
N THR A 313 -24.39 9.26 2.59
CA THR A 313 -23.63 8.24 3.29
C THR A 313 -24.32 6.88 3.30
N ASP A 314 -25.61 6.83 3.54
CA ASP A 314 -26.38 5.59 3.57
C ASP A 314 -26.42 4.90 2.21
N TYR A 315 -26.61 5.65 1.13
CA TYR A 315 -26.57 5.11 -0.22
C TYR A 315 -25.17 4.61 -0.58
N LEU A 316 -24.14 5.40 -0.28
CA LEU A 316 -22.73 5.01 -0.49
C LEU A 316 -22.44 3.68 0.22
N ALA A 317 -22.76 3.58 1.50
CA ALA A 317 -22.52 2.39 2.29
C ALA A 317 -23.22 1.15 1.72
N GLU A 318 -24.45 1.30 1.26
CA GLU A 318 -25.24 0.19 0.72
C GLU A 318 -24.72 -0.29 -0.64
N PHE A 319 -24.39 0.60 -1.55
CA PHE A 319 -23.84 0.14 -2.82
C PHE A 319 -22.43 -0.45 -2.66
N LEU A 320 -21.61 0.06 -1.75
CA LEU A 320 -20.31 -0.55 -1.44
C LEU A 320 -20.48 -1.98 -0.90
N ARG A 321 -21.48 -2.17 -0.04
CA ARG A 321 -21.82 -3.49 0.48
C ARG A 321 -22.30 -4.45 -0.60
N GLU A 322 -23.16 -4.00 -1.51
CA GLU A 322 -23.60 -4.80 -2.65
C GLU A 322 -22.46 -5.17 -3.59
N LEU A 323 -21.51 -4.25 -3.82
CA LEU A 323 -20.31 -4.53 -4.62
C LEU A 323 -19.40 -5.61 -4.01
N ARG A 324 -19.46 -5.84 -2.69
CA ARG A 324 -18.71 -6.95 -2.07
C ARG A 324 -19.10 -8.32 -2.64
N LYS A 325 -20.30 -8.48 -3.13
CA LYS A 325 -20.82 -9.73 -3.71
C LYS A 325 -20.23 -10.02 -5.10
N GLU A 326 -19.68 -9.01 -5.76
CA GLU A 326 -19.12 -9.12 -7.10
C GLU A 326 -17.64 -9.50 -7.07
N GLN A 327 -17.13 -10.05 -8.18
CA GLN A 327 -15.78 -10.56 -8.32
C GLN A 327 -15.14 -9.96 -9.59
N TYR A 328 -14.15 -9.09 -9.42
CA TYR A 328 -13.41 -8.48 -10.52
C TYR A 328 -11.89 -8.72 -10.43
N GLY A 329 -11.45 -9.63 -9.57
CA GLY A 329 -10.03 -9.96 -9.41
C GLY A 329 -9.37 -10.52 -10.67
N ASP A 330 -10.15 -11.08 -11.58
CA ASP A 330 -9.67 -11.62 -12.86
C ASP A 330 -9.71 -10.59 -14.00
N ALA A 331 -10.12 -9.36 -13.73
CA ALA A 331 -10.18 -8.30 -14.73
C ALA A 331 -8.82 -8.04 -15.41
N LEU A 332 -7.73 -8.15 -14.66
CA LEU A 332 -6.38 -7.94 -15.18
C LEU A 332 -5.99 -8.95 -16.28
N ASP A 333 -6.53 -10.18 -16.25
CA ASP A 333 -6.14 -11.27 -17.16
C ASP A 333 -6.55 -11.02 -18.62
N GLU A 334 -7.46 -10.08 -18.85
CA GLU A 334 -7.85 -9.69 -20.21
C GLU A 334 -6.70 -9.03 -20.99
N TYR A 335 -5.88 -8.25 -20.31
CA TYR A 335 -4.83 -7.44 -20.93
C TYR A 335 -3.42 -7.70 -20.40
N PHE A 336 -3.30 -8.24 -19.17
CA PHE A 336 -2.03 -8.32 -18.47
C PHE A 336 -1.83 -9.67 -17.78
N ARG A 337 -0.56 -9.97 -17.52
CA ARG A 337 -0.14 -11.08 -16.67
C ARG A 337 0.84 -10.56 -15.63
N LEU A 338 0.74 -11.05 -14.40
CA LEU A 338 1.68 -10.70 -13.34
C LEU A 338 3.04 -11.34 -13.58
N GLY A 339 4.10 -10.63 -13.19
CA GLY A 339 5.47 -11.09 -13.32
C GLY A 339 5.79 -12.31 -12.44
N ARG A 340 6.89 -12.98 -12.77
CA ARG A 340 7.30 -14.23 -12.10
C ARG A 340 7.66 -14.09 -10.63
N ASN A 341 8.07 -12.90 -10.22
CA ASN A 341 8.56 -12.64 -8.87
C ASN A 341 7.45 -12.42 -7.84
N LEU A 342 6.20 -12.40 -8.27
CA LEU A 342 5.05 -12.38 -7.38
C LEU A 342 4.72 -13.83 -6.96
N ASN A 343 4.81 -14.10 -5.66
CA ASN A 343 4.37 -15.38 -5.13
C ASN A 343 2.82 -15.42 -5.01
N GLN A 344 2.28 -16.52 -4.51
CA GLN A 344 0.83 -16.69 -4.40
C GLN A 344 0.17 -15.61 -3.53
N ARG A 345 0.79 -15.22 -2.42
CA ARG A 345 0.26 -14.17 -1.53
C ARG A 345 0.27 -12.80 -2.21
N ASP A 346 1.34 -12.50 -2.94
CA ASP A 346 1.42 -11.26 -3.71
C ASP A 346 0.35 -11.20 -4.79
N THR A 347 0.14 -12.31 -5.49
CA THR A 347 -0.89 -12.44 -6.53
C THR A 347 -2.29 -12.24 -5.95
N ILE A 348 -2.61 -12.86 -4.83
CA ILE A 348 -3.89 -12.68 -4.12
C ILE A 348 -4.07 -11.21 -3.72
N ALA A 349 -3.05 -10.59 -3.14
CA ALA A 349 -3.10 -9.20 -2.72
C ALA A 349 -3.37 -8.25 -3.88
N VAL A 350 -2.64 -8.40 -4.97
CA VAL A 350 -2.79 -7.57 -6.17
C VAL A 350 -4.17 -7.77 -6.81
N ARG A 351 -4.63 -9.01 -6.94
CA ARG A 351 -5.96 -9.30 -7.52
C ARG A 351 -7.10 -8.71 -6.69
N LYS A 352 -7.00 -8.75 -5.37
CA LYS A 352 -8.00 -8.12 -4.48
C LYS A 352 -8.01 -6.60 -4.64
N MET A 353 -6.85 -5.96 -4.70
CA MET A 353 -6.77 -4.52 -4.93
C MET A 353 -7.31 -4.12 -6.30
N VAL A 354 -6.93 -4.83 -7.35
CA VAL A 354 -7.45 -4.60 -8.71
C VAL A 354 -8.98 -4.75 -8.71
N GLY A 355 -9.49 -5.84 -8.15
CA GLY A 355 -10.92 -6.08 -8.05
C GLY A 355 -11.64 -4.97 -7.29
N GLY A 356 -11.12 -4.56 -6.15
CA GLY A 356 -11.69 -3.49 -5.34
C GLY A 356 -11.69 -2.13 -6.03
N LEU A 357 -10.59 -1.77 -6.66
CA LEU A 357 -10.50 -0.50 -7.40
C LEU A 357 -11.39 -0.49 -8.66
N VAL A 358 -11.52 -1.62 -9.35
CA VAL A 358 -12.46 -1.75 -10.47
C VAL A 358 -13.91 -1.57 -9.98
N LYS A 359 -14.28 -2.18 -8.88
CA LYS A 359 -15.62 -2.00 -8.27
C LYS A 359 -15.92 -0.55 -7.93
N LEU A 360 -14.92 0.17 -7.38
CA LEU A 360 -15.08 1.57 -6.98
C LEU A 360 -15.14 2.53 -8.17
N MET A 361 -14.30 2.31 -9.17
CA MET A 361 -14.18 3.23 -10.32
C MET A 361 -15.02 2.83 -11.52
N TYR A 362 -15.21 1.53 -11.75
CA TYR A 362 -15.89 1.00 -12.92
C TYR A 362 -16.91 -0.07 -12.48
N PRO A 363 -17.91 0.29 -11.65
CA PRO A 363 -18.88 -0.67 -11.14
C PRO A 363 -19.74 -1.29 -12.25
N ASP A 364 -19.83 -0.65 -13.41
CA ASP A 364 -20.49 -1.18 -14.61
C ASP A 364 -19.66 -2.22 -15.37
N GLY A 365 -18.40 -2.44 -14.97
CA GLY A 365 -17.48 -3.37 -15.63
C GLY A 365 -16.90 -2.86 -16.96
N GLU A 366 -17.11 -1.58 -17.29
CA GLU A 366 -16.62 -0.97 -18.51
C GLU A 366 -15.39 -0.09 -18.23
N TYR A 367 -14.25 -0.52 -18.74
CA TYR A 367 -12.96 0.19 -18.59
C TYR A 367 -12.08 -0.08 -19.80
N THR A 368 -11.18 0.86 -20.09
CA THR A 368 -10.16 0.68 -21.13
C THR A 368 -8.95 -0.07 -20.57
N LYS A 369 -8.09 -0.56 -21.47
CA LYS A 369 -6.82 -1.18 -21.12
C LYS A 369 -5.94 -0.23 -20.29
N GLU A 370 -5.87 1.03 -20.69
CA GLU A 370 -5.07 2.06 -20.03
C GLU A 370 -5.58 2.36 -18.61
N GLN A 371 -6.89 2.40 -18.44
CA GLN A 371 -7.53 2.58 -17.11
C GLN A 371 -7.21 1.41 -16.19
N LEU A 372 -7.29 0.19 -16.69
CA LEU A 372 -6.95 -1.00 -15.93
C LEU A 372 -5.45 -1.04 -15.59
N GLU A 373 -4.60 -0.60 -16.51
CA GLU A 373 -3.15 -0.53 -16.28
C GLU A 373 -2.79 0.40 -15.13
N GLU A 374 -3.42 1.56 -15.01
CA GLU A 374 -3.23 2.47 -13.89
C GLU A 374 -3.66 1.83 -12.55
N ILE A 375 -4.77 1.12 -12.54
CA ILE A 375 -5.21 0.35 -11.37
C ILE A 375 -4.19 -0.75 -11.01
N LEU A 376 -3.69 -1.46 -11.99
CA LEU A 376 -2.70 -2.51 -11.78
C LEU A 376 -1.38 -1.96 -11.22
N LYS A 377 -0.90 -0.84 -11.75
CA LYS A 377 0.32 -0.17 -11.26
C LYS A 377 0.21 0.22 -9.79
N ILE A 378 -0.86 0.88 -9.39
CA ILE A 378 -1.03 1.29 -8.00
C ILE A 378 -1.19 0.08 -7.07
N SER A 379 -1.86 -0.97 -7.52
CA SER A 379 -2.03 -2.21 -6.76
C SER A 379 -0.69 -2.92 -6.52
N LEU A 380 0.13 -3.01 -7.55
CA LEU A 380 1.49 -3.57 -7.45
C LEU A 380 2.37 -2.73 -6.51
N GLU A 381 2.29 -1.41 -6.59
CA GLU A 381 3.05 -0.52 -5.72
C GLU A 381 2.68 -0.72 -4.25
N MET A 382 1.40 -0.78 -3.92
CA MET A 382 0.94 -0.95 -2.53
C MET A 382 1.39 -2.28 -1.93
N ARG A 383 1.33 -3.36 -2.70
CA ARG A 383 1.80 -4.67 -2.24
C ARG A 383 3.33 -4.73 -2.19
N ARG A 384 4.02 -4.16 -3.16
CA ARG A 384 5.48 -4.11 -3.15
C ARG A 384 6.02 -3.39 -1.91
N ARG A 385 5.35 -2.34 -1.45
CA ARG A 385 5.73 -1.63 -0.21
C ARG A 385 5.76 -2.56 0.99
N VAL A 386 4.81 -3.46 1.11
CA VAL A 386 4.83 -4.52 2.13
C VAL A 386 6.05 -5.42 1.94
N LYS A 387 6.26 -5.89 0.74
CA LYS A 387 7.32 -6.84 0.40
C LYS A 387 8.72 -6.25 0.63
N GLU A 388 8.92 -4.98 0.33
CA GLU A 388 10.18 -4.28 0.59
C GLU A 388 10.54 -4.27 2.09
N GLN A 389 9.54 -4.14 2.96
CA GLN A 389 9.77 -4.21 4.40
C GLN A 389 10.05 -5.65 4.87
N LEU A 390 9.40 -6.65 4.26
CA LEU A 390 9.69 -8.05 4.53
C LEU A 390 11.11 -8.43 4.14
N LYS A 391 11.59 -7.95 2.99
CA LYS A 391 12.99 -8.09 2.57
C LYS A 391 13.94 -7.55 3.63
N LYS A 392 13.64 -6.41 4.19
CA LYS A 392 14.46 -5.75 5.21
C LYS A 392 14.47 -6.52 6.54
N LEU A 393 13.33 -7.11 6.92
CA LEU A 393 13.14 -7.78 8.20
C LEU A 393 13.47 -9.28 8.16
N GLY A 394 13.18 -9.95 7.06
CA GLY A 394 13.09 -11.41 6.97
C GLY A 394 14.23 -12.12 6.26
N GLY A 395 15.18 -11.41 5.66
CA GLY A 395 16.34 -12.03 5.00
C GLY A 395 16.03 -12.64 3.62
N MET A 396 16.72 -13.74 3.29
CA MET A 396 16.86 -14.24 1.92
C MET A 396 15.56 -14.74 1.25
N GLU A 397 14.59 -15.20 2.00
CA GLU A 397 13.32 -15.69 1.43
C GLU A 397 12.46 -14.60 0.78
N PHE A 398 12.69 -13.33 1.15
CA PHE A 398 12.01 -12.16 0.60
C PHE A 398 12.90 -11.34 -0.34
N TYR A 399 14.00 -11.91 -0.79
CA TYR A 399 15.03 -11.19 -1.56
C TYR A 399 14.50 -10.65 -2.89
N ASP A 400 13.63 -11.41 -3.56
CA ASP A 400 13.13 -11.08 -4.88
C ASP A 400 11.81 -10.28 -4.79
N VAL A 401 11.94 -8.96 -4.73
CA VAL A 401 10.80 -8.03 -4.62
C VAL A 401 10.54 -7.26 -5.92
N ASN A 402 11.01 -7.78 -7.02
CA ASN A 402 11.00 -7.13 -8.31
C ASN A 402 9.65 -7.29 -9.01
N PHE A 403 8.66 -6.53 -8.56
CA PHE A 403 7.31 -6.62 -9.06
C PHE A 403 7.16 -6.06 -10.47
N SER A 404 6.54 -6.83 -11.33
CA SER A 404 6.30 -6.49 -12.72
C SER A 404 4.97 -7.03 -13.21
N TYR A 405 4.54 -6.53 -14.36
CA TYR A 405 3.44 -7.08 -15.14
C TYR A 405 3.81 -7.11 -16.61
N ILE A 406 3.19 -8.01 -17.35
CA ILE A 406 3.45 -8.22 -18.77
C ILE A 406 2.20 -7.81 -19.54
N ASP A 407 2.37 -6.92 -20.51
CA ASP A 407 1.34 -6.56 -21.47
C ASP A 407 1.18 -7.70 -22.47
N LEU A 408 0.00 -8.33 -22.51
CA LEU A 408 -0.25 -9.48 -23.37
C LEU A 408 -0.33 -9.15 -24.86
N GLU A 409 -0.48 -7.89 -25.22
CA GLU A 409 -0.54 -7.46 -26.62
C GLU A 409 0.84 -7.50 -27.29
N ASP A 410 1.85 -6.95 -26.63
CA ASP A 410 3.22 -6.85 -27.15
C ASP A 410 4.24 -7.67 -26.36
N MET A 411 3.83 -8.35 -25.31
CA MET A 411 4.66 -9.14 -24.38
C MET A 411 5.75 -8.32 -23.69
N SER A 412 5.61 -7.01 -23.62
CA SER A 412 6.52 -6.13 -22.87
C SER A 412 6.31 -6.27 -21.37
N GLU A 413 7.41 -6.29 -20.64
CA GLU A 413 7.41 -6.35 -19.17
C GLU A 413 7.64 -4.96 -18.59
N HIS A 414 6.78 -4.57 -17.66
CA HIS A 414 6.84 -3.28 -16.99
C HIS A 414 7.03 -3.49 -15.48
N TYR A 415 8.00 -2.80 -14.92
CA TYR A 415 8.34 -2.90 -13.51
C TYR A 415 7.70 -1.79 -12.70
N VAL A 416 7.24 -2.12 -11.50
CA VAL A 416 6.62 -1.16 -10.58
C VAL A 416 7.44 -1.07 -9.30
N SER A 417 7.90 0.12 -8.98
CA SER A 417 8.74 0.42 -7.84
C SER A 417 8.01 1.25 -6.77
N VAL A 418 8.67 1.43 -5.64
CA VAL A 418 8.13 2.17 -4.48
C VAL A 418 8.85 3.51 -4.37
N PRO A 419 8.14 4.66 -4.40
CA PRO A 419 8.77 5.98 -4.43
C PRO A 419 9.75 6.26 -3.28
N GLU A 420 9.41 5.85 -2.06
CA GLU A 420 10.22 6.10 -0.86
C GLU A 420 11.53 5.31 -0.81
N GLN A 421 11.68 4.29 -1.65
CA GLN A 421 12.91 3.48 -1.75
C GLN A 421 13.67 3.72 -3.05
N GLY A 422 13.62 4.92 -3.56
CA GLY A 422 14.27 5.28 -4.83
C GLY A 422 13.46 4.90 -6.06
N GLY A 423 12.19 4.62 -5.88
CA GLY A 423 11.27 4.22 -6.94
C GLY A 423 10.79 5.34 -7.86
N GLY A 424 11.26 6.56 -7.70
CA GLY A 424 11.20 7.50 -8.79
C GLY A 424 12.23 7.09 -9.85
N LYS A 425 11.96 7.34 -11.12
CA LYS A 425 12.95 7.15 -12.18
C LYS A 425 14.08 8.15 -12.00
N LEU A 426 14.96 7.89 -11.03
CA LEU A 426 16.12 8.73 -10.72
C LEU A 426 17.07 8.78 -11.91
N ILE A 427 17.12 7.68 -12.67
CA ILE A 427 17.87 7.57 -13.94
C ILE A 427 16.87 7.85 -15.07
N PRO A 428 16.98 8.98 -15.78
CA PRO A 428 16.00 9.38 -16.78
C PRO A 428 16.03 8.48 -18.02
N GLU A 429 14.89 8.33 -18.68
CA GLU A 429 14.76 7.54 -19.92
C GLU A 429 15.37 8.23 -21.14
N GLY A 430 15.41 9.56 -21.14
CA GLY A 430 15.95 10.34 -22.24
C GLY A 430 17.46 10.48 -22.23
N LEU A 431 18.03 11.01 -23.31
CA LEU A 431 19.44 11.39 -23.34
C LEU A 431 19.74 12.45 -22.29
N CYS A 432 20.78 12.20 -21.51
CA CYS A 432 21.30 13.18 -20.58
C CYS A 432 22.11 14.27 -21.31
N ASN A 433 22.35 15.37 -20.65
CA ASN A 433 23.32 16.36 -21.14
C ASN A 433 24.74 15.77 -21.08
N PRO A 434 25.65 16.20 -21.96
CA PRO A 434 27.06 15.82 -21.82
C PRO A 434 27.61 16.13 -20.43
N GLY A 435 28.37 15.20 -19.86
CA GLY A 435 28.93 15.32 -18.52
C GLY A 435 28.05 14.81 -17.39
N GLN A 436 26.85 14.35 -17.68
CA GLN A 436 25.93 13.78 -16.69
C GLN A 436 26.06 12.25 -16.64
N VAL A 437 26.31 11.70 -15.45
CA VAL A 437 26.51 10.27 -15.23
C VAL A 437 25.74 9.81 -14.00
N TYR A 438 25.16 8.63 -14.06
CA TYR A 438 24.51 7.96 -12.93
C TYR A 438 25.30 6.72 -12.54
N THR A 439 25.58 6.58 -11.27
CA THR A 439 26.24 5.41 -10.68
C THR A 439 25.46 4.91 -9.48
N VAL A 440 25.53 3.61 -9.23
CA VAL A 440 24.90 2.97 -8.07
C VAL A 440 26.02 2.32 -7.24
N SER A 441 26.07 2.66 -5.97
CA SER A 441 27.10 2.17 -5.05
C SER A 441 26.63 2.21 -3.61
N GLN A 442 27.37 1.55 -2.74
CA GLN A 442 27.15 1.58 -1.29
C GLN A 442 27.68 2.89 -0.71
N GLY A 443 26.81 3.62 -0.01
CA GLY A 443 27.16 4.84 0.70
C GLY A 443 27.68 4.59 2.11
N LYS A 444 28.03 5.65 2.82
CA LYS A 444 28.57 5.60 4.20
C LYS A 444 27.60 4.99 5.21
N SER A 445 26.29 5.09 5.00
CA SER A 445 25.27 4.45 5.83
C SER A 445 25.24 2.92 5.71
N GLY A 446 25.96 2.34 4.75
CA GLY A 446 25.87 0.93 4.40
C GLY A 446 24.74 0.60 3.42
N MET A 447 23.87 1.55 3.11
CA MET A 447 22.83 1.41 2.11
C MET A 447 23.36 1.62 0.69
N ILE A 448 22.73 0.99 -0.29
CA ILE A 448 23.04 1.12 -1.71
C ILE A 448 22.07 2.14 -2.32
N GLY A 449 22.58 3.07 -3.08
CA GLY A 449 21.79 4.11 -3.69
C GLY A 449 22.40 4.71 -4.95
N VAL A 450 21.65 5.64 -5.53
CA VAL A 450 22.00 6.30 -6.79
C VAL A 450 22.70 7.62 -6.54
N PHE A 451 23.80 7.83 -7.24
CA PHE A 451 24.56 9.08 -7.26
C PHE A 451 24.55 9.67 -8.68
N ARG A 452 24.35 10.96 -8.78
CA ARG A 452 24.43 11.70 -10.03
C ARG A 452 25.68 12.58 -10.04
N LEU A 453 26.45 12.50 -11.11
CA LEU A 453 27.59 13.34 -11.38
C LEU A 453 27.25 14.26 -12.54
N GLU A 454 27.57 15.54 -12.40
CA GLU A 454 27.42 16.53 -13.44
C GLU A 454 28.72 17.30 -13.60
N SER A 455 29.25 17.37 -14.82
CA SER A 455 30.50 18.07 -15.08
C SER A 455 30.36 19.14 -16.15
N GLN A 456 31.19 20.18 -16.01
CA GLN A 456 31.35 21.25 -16.98
C GLN A 456 32.83 21.48 -17.27
N MET A 457 33.12 22.05 -18.41
CA MET A 457 34.45 22.35 -18.87
C MET A 457 34.53 23.80 -19.33
N LEU A 458 35.59 24.48 -18.96
CA LEU A 458 35.87 25.87 -19.35
C LEU A 458 37.33 26.05 -19.69
N PRO A 459 37.70 27.11 -20.44
CA PRO A 459 39.10 27.43 -20.67
C PRO A 459 39.85 27.68 -19.36
N GLY A 460 41.05 27.10 -19.22
CA GLY A 460 41.80 27.22 -17.99
C GLY A 460 43.18 26.55 -18.08
N ASN A 461 43.71 26.14 -16.94
CA ASN A 461 45.08 25.67 -16.77
C ASN A 461 45.18 24.19 -16.32
N GLY A 462 44.09 23.43 -16.40
CA GLY A 462 44.06 22.02 -15.99
C GLY A 462 43.72 21.80 -14.54
N LYS A 463 42.84 22.65 -13.96
CA LYS A 463 42.33 22.49 -12.62
C LYS A 463 41.05 21.64 -12.59
N LEU A 464 40.86 20.89 -11.51
CA LEU A 464 39.64 20.21 -11.19
C LEU A 464 39.01 20.83 -9.95
N GLU A 465 37.81 21.38 -10.10
CA GLU A 465 37.00 21.84 -8.99
C GLU A 465 35.86 20.84 -8.72
N ARG A 466 35.69 20.48 -7.44
CA ARG A 466 34.74 19.47 -6.98
C ARG A 466 33.79 20.07 -5.98
N THR A 467 32.49 19.78 -6.15
CA THR A 467 31.44 20.19 -5.22
C THR A 467 30.56 18.99 -4.86
N GLY A 468 29.93 19.05 -3.69
CA GLY A 468 28.99 18.03 -3.25
C GLY A 468 29.60 16.84 -2.51
N LEU A 469 30.92 16.76 -2.35
CA LEU A 469 31.59 15.66 -1.63
C LEU A 469 31.61 15.84 -0.10
N GLY A 470 31.30 17.03 0.37
CA GLY A 470 31.37 17.33 1.81
C GLY A 470 32.77 17.14 2.40
N SER A 471 32.85 16.53 3.55
CA SER A 471 34.08 16.19 4.24
C SER A 471 34.57 14.78 3.95
N ASP A 472 33.90 14.01 3.08
CA ASP A 472 34.26 12.63 2.82
C ASP A 472 35.62 12.51 2.13
N ARG A 473 36.57 11.90 2.82
CA ARG A 473 37.94 11.76 2.35
C ARG A 473 38.04 10.74 1.21
N ASP A 474 37.37 9.60 1.33
CA ASP A 474 37.45 8.53 0.33
C ASP A 474 36.84 8.98 -0.99
N ALA A 475 35.74 9.72 -0.93
CA ALA A 475 35.11 10.31 -2.12
C ALA A 475 36.05 11.32 -2.82
N LYS A 476 36.73 12.15 -2.05
CA LYS A 476 37.73 13.09 -2.59
C LYS A 476 38.92 12.37 -3.22
N GLU A 477 39.42 11.33 -2.59
CA GLU A 477 40.52 10.52 -3.12
C GLU A 477 40.13 9.82 -4.43
N SER A 478 38.93 9.25 -4.51
CA SER A 478 38.48 8.58 -5.74
C SER A 478 38.29 9.56 -6.89
N SER A 479 37.82 10.76 -6.64
CA SER A 479 37.71 11.80 -7.68
C SER A 479 39.10 12.26 -8.16
N ASN A 480 40.09 12.37 -7.27
CA ASN A 480 41.46 12.66 -7.66
C ASN A 480 42.08 11.55 -8.50
N THR A 481 41.82 10.30 -8.14
CA THR A 481 42.26 9.13 -8.92
C THR A 481 41.81 9.20 -10.35
N ALA A 482 40.55 9.55 -10.57
CA ALA A 482 39.97 9.69 -11.93
C ALA A 482 40.67 10.80 -12.72
N PHE A 483 40.88 11.95 -12.14
CA PHE A 483 41.50 13.08 -12.82
C PHE A 483 42.96 12.83 -13.12
N ASN A 484 43.71 12.22 -12.20
CA ASN A 484 45.09 11.82 -12.42
C ASN A 484 45.21 10.75 -13.53
N TYR A 485 44.28 9.79 -13.56
CA TYR A 485 44.19 8.81 -14.65
C TYR A 485 43.95 9.48 -16.01
N LEU A 486 43.06 10.45 -16.06
CA LEU A 486 42.76 11.21 -17.27
C LEU A 486 43.97 12.01 -17.77
N LYS A 487 44.72 12.65 -16.85
CA LYS A 487 45.96 13.36 -17.19
C LYS A 487 47.00 12.44 -17.81
N ALA A 488 47.16 11.24 -17.23
CA ALA A 488 48.17 10.29 -17.66
C ALA A 488 47.77 9.52 -18.93
N ASN A 489 46.50 9.25 -19.12
CA ASN A 489 45.98 8.31 -20.14
C ASN A 489 44.91 8.89 -21.08
N GLY A 490 44.63 10.18 -21.01
CA GLY A 490 43.59 10.80 -21.82
C GLY A 490 43.79 10.61 -23.33
N ASN A 491 44.99 10.57 -23.79
CA ASN A 491 45.34 10.34 -25.21
C ASN A 491 44.93 8.96 -25.73
N ARG A 492 44.81 7.97 -24.86
CA ARG A 492 44.30 6.63 -25.22
C ARG A 492 42.78 6.64 -25.50
N ILE A 493 42.09 7.60 -24.91
CA ILE A 493 40.66 7.78 -25.11
C ILE A 493 40.40 8.64 -26.34
N SER A 494 40.97 9.83 -26.36
CA SER A 494 40.91 10.72 -27.51
C SER A 494 42.02 11.79 -27.43
N GLY A 495 42.64 12.09 -28.57
CA GLY A 495 43.61 13.18 -28.67
C GLY A 495 43.03 14.57 -28.52
N SER A 496 41.68 14.70 -28.54
CA SER A 496 41.00 15.97 -28.36
C SER A 496 40.76 16.34 -26.87
N ILE A 497 41.03 15.42 -25.96
CA ILE A 497 40.87 15.69 -24.52
C ILE A 497 42.08 16.49 -24.02
N SER A 498 41.83 17.71 -23.53
CA SER A 498 42.86 18.56 -22.97
C SER A 498 42.71 18.66 -21.45
N THR A 499 43.78 18.30 -20.73
CA THR A 499 43.89 18.46 -19.28
C THR A 499 44.83 19.60 -18.90
N THR A 500 45.38 20.34 -19.86
CA THR A 500 46.31 21.45 -19.65
C THR A 500 45.73 22.80 -20.01
N GLN A 501 44.79 22.87 -20.95
CA GLN A 501 44.19 24.12 -21.43
C GLN A 501 42.71 24.27 -21.04
N LYS A 502 42.18 23.29 -20.32
CA LYS A 502 40.79 23.27 -19.85
C LYS A 502 40.77 23.00 -18.35
N ASP A 503 39.88 23.72 -17.66
CA ASP A 503 39.47 23.42 -16.29
C ASP A 503 38.20 22.63 -16.30
N TYR A 504 38.02 21.76 -15.30
CA TYR A 504 36.85 20.94 -15.14
C TYR A 504 36.20 21.23 -13.80
N ILE A 505 34.88 21.32 -13.82
CA ILE A 505 34.05 21.43 -12.60
C ILE A 505 33.14 20.21 -12.57
N ILE A 506 33.09 19.52 -11.45
CA ILE A 506 32.22 18.36 -11.28
C ILE A 506 31.45 18.46 -9.95
N ASN A 507 30.14 18.24 -10.03
CA ASN A 507 29.25 18.19 -8.89
C ASN A 507 28.77 16.77 -8.64
N TYR A 508 28.76 16.35 -7.38
CA TYR A 508 28.32 15.04 -6.94
C TYR A 508 27.05 15.18 -6.10
N GLN A 509 26.04 14.41 -6.41
CA GLN A 509 24.76 14.42 -5.71
C GLN A 509 24.41 13.03 -5.23
N ASP A 510 24.16 12.90 -3.93
CA ASP A 510 23.58 11.73 -3.30
C ASP A 510 22.07 11.84 -3.39
N LEU A 511 21.46 11.18 -4.37
CA LEU A 511 20.04 11.34 -4.70
C LEU A 511 19.09 10.72 -3.65
N GLN A 512 19.60 9.83 -2.80
CA GLN A 512 18.79 9.11 -1.82
C GLN A 512 19.18 9.39 -0.37
N GLY A 513 20.14 10.29 -0.14
CA GLY A 513 20.53 10.68 1.21
C GLY A 513 21.19 9.55 2.03
N ILE A 514 21.91 8.63 1.37
CA ILE A 514 22.54 7.47 2.02
C ILE A 514 23.98 7.73 2.49
N GLY A 515 24.48 8.91 2.30
CA GLY A 515 25.90 9.24 2.51
C GLY A 515 26.75 8.99 1.27
N MET A 516 27.84 9.77 1.11
CA MET A 516 28.67 9.69 -0.08
C MET A 516 29.41 8.34 -0.16
N THR A 517 29.69 7.90 -1.36
CA THR A 517 30.47 6.68 -1.62
C THR A 517 31.95 7.01 -1.89
N GLY A 518 32.84 6.09 -1.54
CA GLY A 518 34.25 6.15 -1.92
C GLY A 518 34.57 5.59 -3.30
N LYS A 519 33.59 5.16 -4.07
CA LYS A 519 33.76 4.49 -5.37
C LYS A 519 33.27 5.36 -6.54
N LEU A 520 33.97 6.48 -6.74
CA LEU A 520 33.59 7.49 -7.72
C LEU A 520 34.61 7.67 -8.86
N ALA A 521 35.73 6.93 -8.85
CA ALA A 521 36.80 7.16 -9.83
C ALA A 521 36.32 6.85 -11.27
N LEU A 522 35.75 5.70 -11.51
CA LEU A 522 35.27 5.37 -12.86
C LEU A 522 34.10 6.26 -13.32
N PRO A 523 33.03 6.49 -12.51
CA PRO A 523 32.00 7.43 -12.91
C PRO A 523 32.51 8.85 -13.18
N THR A 524 33.48 9.32 -12.38
CA THR A 524 34.13 10.63 -12.58
C THR A 524 34.87 10.68 -13.91
N LEU A 525 35.65 9.64 -14.21
CA LEU A 525 36.36 9.55 -15.48
C LEU A 525 35.40 9.63 -16.67
N ILE A 526 34.30 8.89 -16.63
CA ILE A 526 33.29 8.89 -17.69
C ILE A 526 32.63 10.26 -17.82
N ALA A 527 32.30 10.92 -16.70
CA ALA A 527 31.71 12.26 -16.71
C ALA A 527 32.66 13.29 -17.32
N LEU A 528 33.92 13.26 -16.98
CA LEU A 528 34.93 14.18 -17.52
C LEU A 528 35.17 13.94 -19.01
N CYS A 529 35.22 12.69 -19.44
CA CYS A 529 35.34 12.35 -20.86
C CYS A 529 34.08 12.74 -21.65
N SER A 530 32.92 12.55 -21.09
CA SER A 530 31.65 12.94 -21.70
C SER A 530 31.61 14.46 -21.99
N ILE A 531 31.97 15.29 -21.01
CA ILE A 531 31.99 16.74 -21.22
C ILE A 531 33.12 17.18 -22.15
N ALA A 532 34.30 16.57 -22.03
CA ALA A 532 35.43 16.89 -22.87
C ALA A 532 35.18 16.60 -24.36
N LEU A 533 34.46 15.52 -24.65
CA LEU A 533 34.10 15.12 -26.00
C LEU A 533 32.76 15.71 -26.46
N GLY A 534 32.00 16.36 -25.59
CA GLY A 534 30.67 16.87 -25.89
C GLY A 534 29.65 15.79 -26.25
N ARG A 535 29.85 14.55 -25.79
CA ARG A 535 28.97 13.41 -26.05
C ARG A 535 28.25 12.97 -24.79
N PRO A 536 26.89 12.87 -24.81
CA PRO A 536 26.16 12.37 -23.67
C PRO A 536 26.41 10.88 -23.47
N VAL A 537 26.32 10.44 -22.22
CA VAL A 537 26.22 9.02 -21.86
C VAL A 537 24.90 8.48 -22.42
N GLN A 538 24.88 7.21 -22.85
CA GLN A 538 23.68 6.58 -23.37
C GLN A 538 22.52 6.65 -22.38
N SER A 539 21.30 6.73 -22.90
CA SER A 539 20.09 6.86 -22.10
C SER A 539 19.87 5.67 -21.17
N SER A 540 19.27 5.92 -20.02
CA SER A 540 18.89 4.90 -19.03
C SER A 540 20.05 4.01 -18.57
N THR A 541 21.26 4.56 -18.48
CA THR A 541 22.49 3.81 -18.16
C THR A 541 22.95 4.08 -16.75
N ALA A 542 23.21 3.02 -15.98
CA ALA A 542 23.93 3.06 -14.71
C ALA A 542 25.36 2.53 -14.89
N ILE A 543 26.32 3.20 -14.28
CA ILE A 543 27.72 2.81 -14.28
C ILE A 543 28.04 2.09 -12.98
N LEU A 544 28.56 0.87 -13.07
CA LEU A 544 29.02 0.09 -11.92
C LEU A 544 30.52 -0.20 -12.03
N GLY A 545 31.15 -0.37 -10.88
CA GLY A 545 32.56 -0.70 -10.80
C GLY A 545 33.44 0.51 -10.50
N GLU A 546 34.72 0.25 -10.30
CA GLU A 546 35.73 1.23 -9.91
C GLU A 546 37.03 0.98 -10.62
N ILE A 547 37.91 1.96 -10.65
CA ILE A 547 39.27 1.83 -11.15
C ILE A 547 40.28 2.29 -10.09
N SER A 548 41.47 1.66 -10.11
CA SER A 548 42.63 2.16 -9.39
C SER A 548 43.33 3.27 -10.18
N ILE A 549 44.34 3.88 -9.58
CA ILE A 549 45.14 4.94 -10.23
C ILE A 549 45.84 4.47 -11.51
N SER A 550 46.17 3.18 -11.61
CA SER A 550 46.75 2.57 -12.81
C SER A 550 45.73 2.03 -13.81
N GLY A 551 44.45 2.19 -13.52
CA GLY A 551 43.36 1.71 -14.39
C GLY A 551 42.93 0.26 -14.15
N THR A 552 43.40 -0.39 -13.07
CA THR A 552 42.95 -1.73 -12.72
C THR A 552 41.48 -1.71 -12.35
N LEU A 553 40.70 -2.61 -12.96
CA LEU A 553 39.27 -2.70 -12.71
C LEU A 553 39.00 -3.34 -11.35
N ILE A 554 38.06 -2.73 -10.61
CA ILE A 554 37.57 -3.20 -9.32
C ILE A 554 36.08 -3.50 -9.48
N LYS A 555 35.68 -4.73 -9.18
CA LYS A 555 34.27 -5.14 -9.31
C LYS A 555 33.36 -4.41 -8.33
N ALA A 556 32.08 -4.31 -8.67
CA ALA A 556 31.05 -3.81 -7.79
C ALA A 556 30.82 -4.79 -6.63
N ASP A 557 30.67 -4.25 -5.42
CA ASP A 557 30.29 -5.03 -4.25
C ASP A 557 28.78 -5.27 -4.24
N ASN A 558 28.36 -6.38 -3.61
CA ASN A 558 26.93 -6.71 -3.47
C ASN A 558 26.16 -6.58 -4.81
N LEU A 559 26.64 -7.24 -5.84
CA LEU A 559 26.16 -7.07 -7.21
C LEU A 559 24.65 -7.23 -7.33
N ALA A 560 24.06 -8.21 -6.67
CA ALA A 560 22.63 -8.47 -6.73
C ALA A 560 21.80 -7.31 -6.16
N ASP A 561 22.16 -6.80 -4.99
CA ASP A 561 21.47 -5.64 -4.38
C ASP A 561 21.70 -4.37 -5.19
N THR A 562 22.90 -4.20 -5.75
CA THR A 562 23.22 -3.06 -6.61
C THR A 562 22.39 -3.07 -7.90
N LEU A 563 22.25 -4.22 -8.56
CA LEU A 563 21.39 -4.36 -9.72
C LEU A 563 19.91 -4.14 -9.40
N GLN A 564 19.46 -4.55 -8.22
CA GLN A 564 18.09 -4.28 -7.79
C GLN A 564 17.82 -2.77 -7.68
N VAL A 565 18.75 -2.03 -7.09
CA VAL A 565 18.64 -0.56 -7.02
C VAL A 565 18.69 0.07 -8.42
N CYS A 566 19.50 -0.42 -9.32
CA CYS A 566 19.53 0.02 -10.72
C CYS A 566 18.16 -0.13 -11.38
N LEU A 567 17.53 -1.29 -11.22
CA LEU A 567 16.21 -1.57 -11.79
C LEU A 567 15.15 -0.65 -11.20
N ASP A 568 15.10 -0.53 -9.89
CA ASP A 568 14.14 0.31 -9.17
C ASP A 568 14.27 1.79 -9.53
N SER A 569 15.46 2.21 -9.93
CA SER A 569 15.78 3.59 -10.29
C SER A 569 15.57 3.90 -11.79
N GLY A 570 15.16 2.92 -12.58
CA GLY A 570 14.82 3.10 -13.98
C GLY A 570 15.95 2.83 -14.97
N ALA A 571 17.06 2.23 -14.56
CA ALA A 571 18.12 1.83 -15.47
C ALA A 571 17.67 0.68 -16.40
N LYS A 572 17.95 0.81 -17.67
CA LYS A 572 17.74 -0.23 -18.69
C LYS A 572 19.04 -0.84 -19.18
N LYS A 573 20.12 -0.09 -19.08
CA LYS A 573 21.48 -0.50 -19.40
C LYS A 573 22.37 -0.38 -18.17
N VAL A 574 23.21 -1.37 -17.94
CA VAL A 574 24.15 -1.38 -16.84
C VAL A 574 25.54 -1.69 -17.37
N LEU A 575 26.49 -0.76 -17.21
CA LEU A 575 27.89 -1.00 -17.43
C LEU A 575 28.51 -1.59 -16.18
N LEU A 576 29.19 -2.71 -16.31
CA LEU A 576 29.87 -3.37 -15.20
C LEU A 576 31.20 -3.96 -15.67
N PRO A 577 32.21 -4.04 -14.77
CA PRO A 577 33.49 -4.62 -15.15
C PRO A 577 33.36 -6.13 -15.40
N GLN A 578 34.15 -6.64 -16.33
CA GLN A 578 34.19 -8.07 -16.64
C GLN A 578 34.52 -8.92 -15.41
N THR A 579 35.27 -8.37 -14.46
CA THR A 579 35.57 -9.02 -13.17
C THR A 579 34.32 -9.32 -12.33
N SER A 580 33.20 -8.67 -12.59
CA SER A 580 31.92 -8.93 -11.89
C SER A 580 31.26 -10.24 -12.33
N PHE A 581 31.70 -10.90 -13.38
CA PHE A 581 31.14 -12.19 -13.84
C PHE A 581 31.20 -13.28 -12.78
N VAL A 582 32.18 -13.23 -11.89
CA VAL A 582 32.31 -14.21 -10.80
C VAL A 582 31.13 -14.15 -9.82
N ASP A 583 30.46 -13.01 -9.75
CA ASP A 583 29.33 -12.79 -8.84
C ASP A 583 27.96 -13.05 -9.51
N PHE A 584 27.92 -13.39 -10.77
CA PHE A 584 26.64 -13.62 -11.48
C PHE A 584 25.86 -14.80 -10.91
N ALA A 585 26.52 -15.78 -10.32
CA ALA A 585 25.87 -16.89 -9.64
C ALA A 585 25.04 -16.45 -8.43
N THR A 586 25.33 -15.29 -7.85
CA THR A 586 24.62 -14.71 -6.70
C THR A 586 23.41 -13.86 -7.11
N VAL A 587 23.26 -13.61 -8.41
CA VAL A 587 22.20 -12.74 -8.96
C VAL A 587 21.05 -13.59 -9.48
N PRO A 588 19.78 -13.29 -9.08
CA PRO A 588 18.63 -13.97 -9.66
C PRO A 588 18.57 -13.82 -11.19
N PRO A 589 18.27 -14.91 -11.94
CA PRO A 589 18.22 -14.85 -13.41
C PRO A 589 17.25 -13.79 -13.94
N GLU A 590 16.15 -13.57 -13.27
CA GLU A 590 15.14 -12.57 -13.63
C GLU A 590 15.71 -11.15 -13.58
N LEU A 591 16.51 -10.87 -12.57
CA LEU A 591 17.17 -9.58 -12.42
C LEU A 591 18.22 -9.35 -13.50
N MET A 592 18.99 -10.38 -13.86
CA MET A 592 19.95 -10.31 -14.96
C MET A 592 19.28 -10.05 -16.31
N SER A 593 18.12 -10.67 -16.55
CA SER A 593 17.38 -10.51 -17.81
C SER A 593 16.65 -9.17 -17.94
N ALA A 594 16.52 -8.43 -16.84
CA ALA A 594 15.83 -7.13 -16.81
C ALA A 594 16.63 -6.00 -17.48
N PHE A 595 17.94 -6.20 -17.68
CA PHE A 595 18.84 -5.19 -18.22
C PHE A 595 19.54 -5.66 -19.49
N GLN A 596 20.01 -4.69 -20.26
CA GLN A 596 21.13 -4.88 -21.15
C GLN A 596 22.41 -4.70 -20.33
N LEU A 597 23.05 -5.80 -19.97
CA LEU A 597 24.34 -5.79 -19.26
C LEU A 597 25.47 -5.58 -20.28
N ILE A 598 26.28 -4.55 -20.05
CA ILE A 598 27.38 -4.17 -20.93
C ILE A 598 28.69 -4.32 -20.15
N PRO A 599 29.43 -5.42 -20.33
CA PRO A 599 30.72 -5.59 -19.66
C PRO A 599 31.81 -4.75 -20.32
N TYR A 600 32.72 -4.21 -19.53
CA TYR A 600 33.90 -3.51 -20.00
C TYR A 600 35.19 -4.16 -19.46
N GLN A 601 36.25 -4.07 -20.26
CA GLN A 601 37.54 -4.76 -20.00
C GLN A 601 38.63 -3.82 -19.52
N SER A 602 38.46 -2.53 -19.70
CA SER A 602 39.44 -1.49 -19.32
C SER A 602 38.72 -0.19 -19.01
N ALA A 603 39.40 0.77 -18.42
CA ALA A 603 38.86 2.10 -18.15
C ALA A 603 38.46 2.81 -19.47
N GLU A 604 39.30 2.70 -20.49
CA GLU A 604 39.05 3.25 -21.83
C GLU A 604 37.80 2.59 -22.47
N ASP A 605 37.72 1.27 -22.39
CA ASP A 605 36.57 0.52 -22.90
C ASP A 605 35.25 0.93 -22.19
N ALA A 606 35.30 1.17 -20.88
CA ALA A 606 34.16 1.67 -20.14
C ALA A 606 33.69 3.04 -20.66
N VAL A 607 34.60 3.95 -20.94
CA VAL A 607 34.30 5.27 -21.50
C VAL A 607 33.65 5.12 -22.88
N PHE A 608 34.22 4.31 -23.76
CA PHE A 608 33.70 4.12 -25.11
C PHE A 608 32.29 3.52 -25.10
N LYS A 609 32.08 2.50 -24.30
CA LYS A 609 30.75 1.86 -24.15
C LYS A 609 29.71 2.77 -23.51
N ALA A 610 30.10 3.56 -22.51
CA ALA A 610 29.20 4.54 -21.88
C ALA A 610 28.75 5.63 -22.85
N LEU A 611 29.64 6.08 -23.72
CA LEU A 611 29.35 7.13 -24.71
C LEU A 611 28.79 6.57 -26.03
N GLY A 612 28.74 5.25 -26.21
CA GLY A 612 28.27 4.63 -27.45
C GLY A 612 29.22 4.87 -28.63
N VAL A 613 30.52 4.96 -28.39
CA VAL A 613 31.56 5.11 -29.39
C VAL A 613 32.21 3.74 -29.61
N GLU A 614 32.38 3.32 -30.88
CA GLU A 614 33.12 2.12 -31.25
C GLU A 614 34.64 2.39 -31.35
#